data_6b8f06e397ffab9426c660e240183b95
#
_entry.id   6b8f06e397ffab9426c660e240183b95
#
_cell.length_a   1.000
_cell.length_b   1.000
_cell.length_c   1.000
_cell.angle_alpha   90.00
_cell.angle_beta   90.00
_cell.angle_gamma   90.00
#
_symmetry.space_group_name_H-M   'P 1'
#
loop_
_entity.id
_entity.type
_entity.pdbx_description
1 polymer ?
#
loop_
_entity_poly.entity_id
_entity_poly.type
_entity_poly.pdbx_seq_one_letter_code
_entity_poly.pdbx_strand_id
1 'polypeptide(L)'
;INSGFKQAEELYGIKSGLILCGMRNDLNNVKQVSEIAIDYKDKIIGFDIAGPELNFLPSLFSNEFNKLVENNINLTIHAGEGDGVNSIQEALENGAKRIGHGVRIIEDIDLETGLFGPTATYIHENNIPLEICITSNIHTNMYSDYKDHPVKNLLELNFPITINTDNRLMSNTNISKEITILENLDIKNG
;
A
#
# COMPACT_ATOMS: atom_id res chain seq x y z
N ILE A 1 -8.31 6.84 19.91
CA ILE A 1 -7.19 6.81 18.95
C ILE A 1 -6.67 8.24 18.73
N ASN A 2 -7.46 9.18 18.21
CA ASN A 2 -7.00 10.55 17.89
C ASN A 2 -6.43 11.33 19.09
N SER A 3 -6.92 11.09 20.32
CA SER A 3 -6.32 11.68 21.52
C SER A 3 -4.89 11.17 21.79
N GLY A 4 -4.64 9.89 21.52
CA GLY A 4 -3.30 9.31 21.64
C GLY A 4 -2.36 9.84 20.55
N PHE A 5 -2.84 10.02 19.32
CA PHE A 5 -2.07 10.64 18.25
C PHE A 5 -1.64 12.06 18.61
N LYS A 6 -2.58 12.87 19.09
CA LYS A 6 -2.29 14.23 19.53
C LYS A 6 -1.26 14.27 20.67
N GLN A 7 -1.39 13.38 21.64
CA GLN A 7 -0.41 13.26 22.71
C GLN A 7 0.98 12.85 22.21
N ALA A 8 1.07 11.93 21.25
CA ALA A 8 2.33 11.53 20.64
C ALA A 8 2.97 12.67 19.84
N GLU A 9 2.18 13.47 19.15
CA GLU A 9 2.66 14.67 18.45
C GLU A 9 3.20 15.72 19.43
N GLU A 10 2.48 16.00 20.51
CA GLU A 10 2.89 16.96 21.53
C GLU A 10 4.17 16.54 22.28
N LEU A 11 4.32 15.24 22.58
CA LEU A 11 5.45 14.74 23.36
C LEU A 11 6.69 14.43 22.51
N TYR A 12 6.51 13.99 21.28
CA TYR A 12 7.58 13.41 20.46
C TYR A 12 7.71 14.03 19.08
N GLY A 13 6.85 14.97 18.70
CA GLY A 13 6.84 15.55 17.35
C GLY A 13 6.43 14.58 16.24
N ILE A 14 5.82 13.43 16.59
CA ILE A 14 5.42 12.39 15.64
C ILE A 14 4.08 12.76 15.01
N LYS A 15 4.07 12.95 13.70
CA LYS A 15 2.82 13.11 12.96
C LYS A 15 2.18 11.76 12.69
N SER A 16 0.88 11.66 12.92
CA SER A 16 0.11 10.43 12.70
C SER A 16 -1.28 10.73 12.19
N GLY A 17 -1.87 9.76 11.51
CA GLY A 17 -3.22 9.86 10.99
C GLY A 17 -3.87 8.49 10.92
N LEU A 18 -5.19 8.46 10.93
CA LEU A 18 -5.97 7.23 10.88
C LEU A 18 -6.44 6.98 9.45
N ILE A 19 -6.16 5.79 8.93
CA ILE A 19 -6.76 5.24 7.73
C ILE A 19 -7.79 4.20 8.17
N LEU A 20 -9.04 4.32 7.73
CA LEU A 20 -10.05 3.29 7.93
C LEU A 20 -9.91 2.23 6.84
N CYS A 21 -10.03 0.96 7.23
CA CYS A 21 -9.84 -0.15 6.31
C CYS A 21 -11.05 -1.07 6.29
N GLY A 22 -11.63 -1.30 5.11
CA GLY A 22 -12.65 -2.30 4.87
C GLY A 22 -12.03 -3.66 4.52
N MET A 23 -12.65 -4.75 4.98
CA MET A 23 -12.21 -6.12 4.63
C MET A 23 -12.89 -6.58 3.34
N ARG A 24 -12.11 -6.73 2.26
CA ARG A 24 -12.61 -6.99 0.89
C ARG A 24 -13.34 -8.32 0.71
N ASN A 25 -13.10 -9.29 1.56
CA ASN A 25 -13.86 -10.55 1.55
C ASN A 25 -15.28 -10.44 2.08
N ASP A 26 -15.68 -9.26 2.57
CA ASP A 26 -17.05 -8.95 3.00
C ASP A 26 -17.48 -7.59 2.40
N LEU A 27 -18.26 -7.66 1.32
CA LEU A 27 -18.77 -6.47 0.60
C LEU A 27 -19.57 -5.53 1.52
N ASN A 28 -20.33 -6.09 2.48
CA ASN A 28 -21.09 -5.28 3.43
C ASN A 28 -20.14 -4.55 4.39
N ASN A 29 -19.05 -5.18 4.80
CA ASN A 29 -18.06 -4.54 5.65
C ASN A 29 -17.44 -3.33 4.94
N VAL A 30 -16.98 -3.48 3.69
CA VAL A 30 -16.40 -2.36 2.92
C VAL A 30 -17.41 -1.21 2.81
N LYS A 31 -18.69 -1.52 2.49
CA LYS A 31 -19.74 -0.51 2.41
C LYS A 31 -19.95 0.21 3.75
N GLN A 32 -20.09 -0.51 4.85
CA GLN A 32 -20.29 0.08 6.18
C GLN A 32 -19.10 0.95 6.60
N VAL A 33 -17.87 0.46 6.38
CA VAL A 33 -16.67 1.22 6.75
C VAL A 33 -16.50 2.45 5.86
N SER A 34 -16.88 2.40 4.58
CA SER A 34 -16.87 3.57 3.70
C SER A 34 -17.88 4.65 4.14
N GLU A 35 -19.07 4.25 4.58
CA GLU A 35 -20.07 5.18 5.15
C GLU A 35 -19.53 5.83 6.43
N ILE A 36 -18.92 5.04 7.33
CA ILE A 36 -18.26 5.58 8.54
C ILE A 36 -17.12 6.53 8.17
N ALA A 37 -16.34 6.22 7.14
CA ALA A 37 -15.26 7.08 6.68
C ALA A 37 -15.80 8.46 6.24
N ILE A 38 -16.93 8.48 5.54
CA ILE A 38 -17.57 9.73 5.10
C ILE A 38 -18.07 10.53 6.31
N ASP A 39 -18.73 9.87 7.28
CA ASP A 39 -19.25 10.53 8.49
C ASP A 39 -18.14 11.12 9.37
N TYR A 40 -16.95 10.52 9.34
CA TYR A 40 -15.81 10.91 10.17
C TYR A 40 -14.63 11.46 9.36
N LYS A 41 -14.86 11.95 8.14
CA LYS A 41 -13.80 12.39 7.23
C LYS A 41 -12.81 13.42 7.82
N ASP A 42 -13.28 14.28 8.73
CA ASP A 42 -12.41 15.26 9.40
C ASP A 42 -11.49 14.65 10.49
N LYS A 43 -11.63 13.35 10.77
CA LYS A 43 -10.87 12.62 11.81
C LYS A 43 -9.98 11.54 11.25
N ILE A 44 -9.98 11.36 9.94
CA ILE A 44 -9.19 10.35 9.23
C ILE A 44 -8.37 11.04 8.15
N ILE A 45 -7.34 10.37 7.67
CA ILE A 45 -6.50 10.86 6.57
C ILE A 45 -6.73 10.07 5.27
N GLY A 46 -7.42 8.94 5.34
CA GLY A 46 -7.68 8.11 4.17
C GLY A 46 -8.53 6.89 4.48
N PHE A 47 -8.79 6.14 3.43
CA PHE A 47 -9.51 4.86 3.42
C PHE A 47 -8.73 3.82 2.63
N ASP A 48 -8.86 2.57 3.02
CA ASP A 48 -8.21 1.42 2.39
C ASP A 48 -9.15 0.21 2.33
N ILE A 49 -8.81 -0.76 1.50
CA ILE A 49 -9.36 -2.11 1.57
C ILE A 49 -8.22 -3.13 1.70
N ALA A 50 -8.37 -4.11 2.57
CA ALA A 50 -7.40 -5.16 2.80
C ALA A 50 -8.07 -6.54 2.85
N GLY A 51 -7.29 -7.59 3.04
CA GLY A 51 -7.73 -8.99 3.03
C GLY A 51 -7.40 -9.70 1.72
N PRO A 52 -7.95 -10.90 1.46
CA PRO A 52 -7.57 -11.71 0.31
C PRO A 52 -7.86 -10.96 -0.99
N GLU A 53 -6.81 -10.72 -1.77
CA GLU A 53 -6.87 -9.95 -3.00
C GLU A 53 -7.47 -10.77 -4.16
N LEU A 54 -7.08 -12.03 -4.25
CA LEU A 54 -7.54 -12.94 -5.29
C LEU A 54 -9.06 -13.12 -5.23
N ASN A 55 -9.75 -12.90 -6.34
CA ASN A 55 -11.21 -12.89 -6.50
C ASN A 55 -11.95 -11.71 -5.83
N PHE A 56 -11.24 -10.77 -5.23
CA PHE A 56 -11.81 -9.57 -4.63
C PHE A 56 -11.12 -8.30 -5.15
N LEU A 57 -11.08 -8.18 -6.47
CA LEU A 57 -10.43 -7.08 -7.16
C LEU A 57 -11.03 -5.70 -6.78
N PRO A 58 -10.26 -4.62 -6.87
CA PRO A 58 -10.72 -3.27 -6.54
C PRO A 58 -12.00 -2.84 -7.26
N SER A 59 -12.22 -3.27 -8.49
CA SER A 59 -13.41 -2.94 -9.28
C SER A 59 -14.73 -3.36 -8.64
N LEU A 60 -14.73 -4.36 -7.77
CA LEU A 60 -15.92 -4.78 -7.02
C LEU A 60 -16.45 -3.70 -6.07
N PHE A 61 -15.62 -2.73 -5.71
CA PHE A 61 -15.88 -1.68 -4.72
C PHE A 61 -15.95 -0.29 -5.35
N SER A 62 -16.04 -0.19 -6.69
CA SER A 62 -16.02 1.09 -7.41
C SER A 62 -17.07 2.09 -6.92
N ASN A 63 -18.26 1.62 -6.50
CA ASN A 63 -19.30 2.49 -5.97
C ASN A 63 -18.87 3.15 -4.65
N GLU A 64 -18.23 2.40 -3.76
CA GLU A 64 -17.74 2.87 -2.48
C GLU A 64 -16.58 3.84 -2.69
N PHE A 65 -15.64 3.50 -3.55
CA PHE A 65 -14.51 4.37 -3.89
C PHE A 65 -14.96 5.69 -4.51
N ASN A 66 -15.90 5.68 -5.45
CA ASN A 66 -16.45 6.90 -6.04
C ASN A 66 -17.05 7.83 -4.96
N LYS A 67 -17.86 7.29 -4.04
CA LYS A 67 -18.40 8.07 -2.93
C LYS A 67 -17.32 8.66 -2.04
N LEU A 68 -16.27 7.90 -1.75
CA LEU A 68 -15.15 8.37 -0.93
C LEU A 68 -14.39 9.50 -1.62
N VAL A 69 -14.10 9.35 -2.91
CA VAL A 69 -13.43 10.38 -3.74
C VAL A 69 -14.29 11.65 -3.83
N GLU A 70 -15.60 11.52 -4.07
CA GLU A 70 -16.56 12.64 -4.10
C GLU A 70 -16.60 13.39 -2.76
N ASN A 71 -16.32 12.72 -1.64
CA ASN A 71 -16.22 13.31 -0.31
C ASN A 71 -14.80 13.79 0.05
N ASN A 72 -13.85 13.81 -0.91
CA ASN A 72 -12.46 14.21 -0.74
C ASN A 72 -11.68 13.34 0.26
N ILE A 73 -11.99 12.03 0.34
CA ILE A 73 -11.24 11.08 1.14
C ILE A 73 -10.17 10.45 0.24
N ASN A 74 -8.91 10.51 0.69
CA ASN A 74 -7.82 9.89 -0.02
C ASN A 74 -7.90 8.37 0.06
N LEU A 75 -7.60 7.69 -1.04
CA LEU A 75 -7.56 6.24 -1.11
C LEU A 75 -6.12 5.74 -1.14
N THR A 76 -5.81 4.83 -0.24
CA THR A 76 -4.77 3.83 -0.43
C THR A 76 -5.49 2.50 -0.62
N ILE A 77 -5.04 1.67 -1.55
CA ILE A 77 -5.72 0.40 -1.86
C ILE A 77 -4.65 -0.70 -1.87
N HIS A 78 -4.83 -1.74 -1.05
CA HIS A 78 -4.01 -2.94 -1.15
C HIS A 78 -4.20 -3.55 -2.53
N ALA A 79 -3.11 -3.66 -3.30
CA ALA A 79 -3.11 -4.22 -4.65
C ALA A 79 -1.69 -4.67 -5.04
N GLY A 80 -1.59 -5.77 -5.78
CA GLY A 80 -0.30 -6.31 -6.20
C GLY A 80 0.49 -6.96 -5.06
N GLU A 81 -0.20 -7.55 -4.11
CA GLU A 81 0.33 -8.52 -3.14
C GLU A 81 -0.13 -9.92 -3.53
N GLY A 82 -1.37 -10.28 -3.26
CA GLY A 82 -1.93 -11.59 -3.57
C GLY A 82 -2.37 -11.77 -5.03
N ASP A 83 -2.53 -10.69 -5.79
CA ASP A 83 -2.85 -10.68 -7.21
C ASP A 83 -1.82 -9.84 -7.99
N GLY A 84 -1.89 -9.86 -9.32
CA GLY A 84 -0.89 -9.26 -10.21
C GLY A 84 -1.12 -7.79 -10.52
N VAL A 85 -0.44 -7.35 -11.59
CA VAL A 85 -0.49 -5.98 -12.11
C VAL A 85 -1.90 -5.49 -12.39
N ASN A 86 -2.82 -6.38 -12.80
CA ASN A 86 -4.22 -6.02 -13.06
C ASN A 86 -4.91 -5.44 -11.82
N SER A 87 -4.65 -6.00 -10.64
CA SER A 87 -5.20 -5.46 -9.38
C SER A 87 -4.67 -4.05 -9.09
N ILE A 88 -3.38 -3.81 -9.35
CA ILE A 88 -2.78 -2.48 -9.21
C ILE A 88 -3.43 -1.50 -10.19
N GLN A 89 -3.61 -1.89 -11.44
CA GLN A 89 -4.27 -1.07 -12.45
C GLN A 89 -5.69 -0.70 -12.01
N GLU A 90 -6.49 -1.68 -11.56
CA GLU A 90 -7.85 -1.43 -11.08
C GLU A 90 -7.88 -0.50 -9.86
N ALA A 91 -6.91 -0.63 -8.93
CA ALA A 91 -6.80 0.28 -7.81
C ALA A 91 -6.57 1.74 -8.27
N LEU A 92 -5.69 1.95 -9.24
CA LEU A 92 -5.42 3.27 -9.82
C LEU A 92 -6.65 3.84 -10.55
N GLU A 93 -7.33 3.03 -11.35
CA GLU A 93 -8.56 3.41 -12.05
C GLU A 93 -9.70 3.80 -11.09
N ASN A 94 -9.72 3.22 -9.89
CA ASN A 94 -10.65 3.55 -8.83
C ASN A 94 -10.17 4.71 -7.92
N GLY A 95 -9.12 5.41 -8.31
CA GLY A 95 -8.70 6.67 -7.67
C GLY A 95 -7.69 6.52 -6.55
N ALA A 96 -7.04 5.38 -6.39
CA ALA A 96 -5.96 5.22 -5.43
C ALA A 96 -4.86 6.26 -5.65
N LYS A 97 -4.43 6.91 -4.57
CA LYS A 97 -3.31 7.86 -4.54
C LYS A 97 -2.05 7.23 -3.95
N ARG A 98 -2.17 6.04 -3.39
CA ARG A 98 -1.13 5.19 -2.85
C ARG A 98 -1.55 3.75 -3.08
N ILE A 99 -0.60 2.84 -3.22
CA ILE A 99 -0.86 1.40 -3.37
C ILE A 99 -0.28 0.67 -2.17
N GLY A 100 -1.13 -0.02 -1.42
CA GLY A 100 -0.69 -0.94 -0.38
C GLY A 100 0.07 -2.11 -1.02
N HIS A 101 1.26 -2.39 -0.55
CA HIS A 101 2.25 -3.28 -1.15
C HIS A 101 2.69 -2.85 -2.57
N GLY A 102 1.95 -3.21 -3.58
CA GLY A 102 2.27 -2.89 -4.98
C GLY A 102 3.53 -3.60 -5.51
N VAL A 103 4.05 -4.61 -4.79
CA VAL A 103 5.33 -5.24 -5.10
C VAL A 103 5.34 -5.94 -6.44
N ARG A 104 4.18 -6.44 -6.89
CA ARG A 104 4.05 -7.14 -8.17
C ARG A 104 4.04 -6.21 -9.38
N ILE A 105 4.18 -4.89 -9.18
CA ILE A 105 4.45 -3.97 -10.28
C ILE A 105 5.74 -4.33 -11.03
N ILE A 106 6.65 -5.04 -10.37
CA ILE A 106 7.87 -5.55 -10.99
C ILE A 106 7.59 -6.45 -12.20
N GLU A 107 6.41 -7.07 -12.28
CA GLU A 107 5.96 -7.92 -13.39
C GLU A 107 5.61 -7.10 -14.65
N ASP A 108 5.41 -5.78 -14.51
CA ASP A 108 5.17 -4.83 -15.61
C ASP A 108 6.46 -4.08 -16.00
N ILE A 109 7.62 -4.61 -15.63
CA ILE A 109 8.93 -4.01 -15.88
C ILE A 109 9.84 -5.04 -16.52
N ASP A 110 10.39 -4.70 -17.67
CA ASP A 110 11.49 -5.46 -18.27
C ASP A 110 12.82 -5.06 -17.60
N LEU A 111 13.32 -5.92 -16.72
CA LEU A 111 14.54 -5.65 -15.95
C LEU A 111 15.82 -5.71 -16.80
N GLU A 112 15.79 -6.33 -18.00
CA GLU A 112 16.96 -6.38 -18.88
C GLU A 112 17.13 -5.07 -19.66
N THR A 113 16.01 -4.51 -20.12
CA THR A 113 16.00 -3.28 -20.92
C THR A 113 15.69 -2.03 -20.13
N GLY A 114 15.12 -2.17 -18.91
CA GLY A 114 14.63 -1.08 -18.09
C GLY A 114 13.32 -0.45 -18.61
N LEU A 115 12.63 -1.11 -19.54
CA LEU A 115 11.36 -0.61 -20.07
C LEU A 115 10.20 -0.90 -19.13
N PHE A 116 9.36 0.10 -18.94
CA PHE A 116 8.15 0.01 -18.13
C PHE A 116 6.94 -0.30 -19.00
N GLY A 117 6.09 -1.21 -18.54
CA GLY A 117 4.76 -1.39 -19.06
C GLY A 117 3.82 -0.24 -18.65
N PRO A 118 2.55 -0.27 -19.11
CA PRO A 118 1.63 0.86 -18.93
C PRO A 118 1.37 1.23 -17.47
N THR A 119 1.19 0.24 -16.59
CA THR A 119 0.87 0.48 -15.18
C THR A 119 2.09 1.00 -14.42
N ALA A 120 3.26 0.41 -14.65
CA ALA A 120 4.53 0.85 -14.08
C ALA A 120 4.87 2.28 -14.51
N THR A 121 4.68 2.60 -15.80
CA THR A 121 4.85 3.96 -16.34
C THR A 121 3.93 4.94 -15.62
N TYR A 122 2.64 4.61 -15.47
CA TYR A 122 1.68 5.49 -14.81
C TYR A 122 2.06 5.78 -13.36
N ILE A 123 2.45 4.75 -12.59
CA ILE A 123 2.91 4.90 -11.20
C ILE A 123 4.13 5.82 -11.13
N HIS A 124 5.12 5.55 -11.97
CA HIS A 124 6.38 6.28 -11.97
C HIS A 124 6.19 7.76 -12.35
N GLU A 125 5.47 8.05 -13.45
CA GLU A 125 5.24 9.41 -13.95
C GLU A 125 4.35 10.25 -13.02
N ASN A 126 3.36 9.62 -12.37
CA ASN A 126 2.47 10.30 -11.43
C ASN A 126 2.95 10.26 -9.98
N ASN A 127 4.13 9.69 -9.74
CA ASN A 127 4.77 9.61 -8.43
C ASN A 127 3.84 8.98 -7.37
N ILE A 128 3.15 7.88 -7.73
CA ILE A 128 2.23 7.16 -6.85
C ILE A 128 3.03 6.28 -5.87
N PRO A 129 3.00 6.52 -4.55
CA PRO A 129 3.78 5.75 -3.60
C PRO A 129 3.31 4.30 -3.49
N LEU A 130 4.27 3.37 -3.45
CA LEU A 130 4.08 1.97 -3.10
C LEU A 130 4.45 1.77 -1.62
N GLU A 131 3.56 1.16 -0.85
CA GLU A 131 3.75 0.93 0.60
C GLU A 131 4.40 -0.44 0.84
N ILE A 132 5.70 -0.53 0.62
CA ILE A 132 6.45 -1.79 0.66
C ILE A 132 6.56 -2.32 2.10
N CYS A 133 6.18 -3.57 2.31
CA CYS A 133 6.18 -4.27 3.60
C CYS A 133 7.02 -5.56 3.47
N ILE A 134 8.35 -5.45 3.53
CA ILE A 134 9.28 -6.52 3.14
C ILE A 134 9.03 -7.81 3.94
N THR A 135 9.03 -7.72 5.28
CA THR A 135 8.82 -8.88 6.14
C THR A 135 7.44 -9.51 5.93
N SER A 136 6.40 -8.71 5.77
CA SER A 136 5.04 -9.20 5.50
C SER A 136 5.00 -9.99 4.18
N ASN A 137 5.60 -9.49 3.13
CA ASN A 137 5.64 -10.15 1.82
C ASN A 137 6.39 -11.49 1.84
N ILE A 138 7.37 -11.66 2.73
CA ILE A 138 8.00 -12.97 2.98
C ILE A 138 7.04 -13.88 3.76
N HIS A 139 6.39 -13.38 4.81
CA HIS A 139 5.50 -14.20 5.64
C HIS A 139 4.22 -14.63 4.92
N THR A 140 3.75 -13.86 3.95
CA THR A 140 2.63 -14.22 3.07
C THR A 140 3.05 -15.14 1.92
N ASN A 141 4.32 -15.58 1.89
CA ASN A 141 4.92 -16.43 0.86
C ASN A 141 4.88 -15.82 -0.56
N MET A 142 4.87 -14.49 -0.65
CA MET A 142 5.04 -13.80 -1.94
C MET A 142 6.45 -14.02 -2.50
N TYR A 143 7.43 -14.01 -1.62
CA TYR A 143 8.83 -14.28 -1.94
C TYR A 143 9.39 -15.27 -0.91
N SER A 144 10.31 -16.13 -1.33
CA SER A 144 10.90 -17.17 -0.49
C SER A 144 12.02 -16.66 0.42
N ASP A 145 12.70 -15.60 0.00
CA ASP A 145 13.83 -14.99 0.71
C ASP A 145 13.81 -13.47 0.49
N TYR A 146 14.37 -12.72 1.43
CA TYR A 146 14.55 -11.28 1.32
C TYR A 146 15.33 -10.86 0.06
N LYS A 147 16.25 -11.71 -0.42
CA LYS A 147 17.04 -11.46 -1.63
C LYS A 147 16.21 -11.48 -2.91
N ASP A 148 15.10 -12.23 -2.88
CA ASP A 148 14.19 -12.37 -4.02
C ASP A 148 13.16 -11.24 -4.07
N HIS A 149 13.10 -10.43 -2.99
CA HIS A 149 12.13 -9.33 -2.88
C HIS A 149 12.51 -8.19 -3.84
N PRO A 150 11.57 -7.67 -4.65
CA PRO A 150 11.87 -6.69 -5.70
C PRO A 150 12.18 -5.27 -5.22
N VAL A 151 12.16 -5.01 -3.91
CA VAL A 151 12.37 -3.66 -3.35
C VAL A 151 13.65 -3.01 -3.85
N LYS A 152 14.72 -3.78 -4.01
CA LYS A 152 16.00 -3.28 -4.55
C LYS A 152 15.85 -2.79 -5.98
N ASN A 153 15.24 -3.59 -6.85
CA ASN A 153 14.99 -3.20 -8.24
C ASN A 153 14.12 -1.96 -8.33
N LEU A 154 13.05 -1.89 -7.51
CA LEU A 154 12.15 -0.74 -7.49
C LEU A 154 12.87 0.55 -7.06
N LEU A 155 13.79 0.47 -6.08
CA LEU A 155 14.62 1.61 -5.67
C LEU A 155 15.61 2.02 -6.76
N GLU A 156 16.32 1.06 -7.37
CA GLU A 156 17.27 1.33 -8.45
C GLU A 156 16.60 1.97 -9.68
N LEU A 157 15.32 1.64 -9.91
CA LEU A 157 14.48 2.21 -10.95
C LEU A 157 13.76 3.50 -10.51
N ASN A 158 14.07 4.03 -9.33
CA ASN A 158 13.50 5.26 -8.77
C ASN A 158 11.96 5.25 -8.62
N PHE A 159 11.37 4.10 -8.32
CA PHE A 159 9.96 4.06 -7.95
C PHE A 159 9.73 4.76 -6.62
N PRO A 160 8.63 5.52 -6.48
CA PRO A 160 8.27 6.17 -5.22
C PRO A 160 7.79 5.11 -4.21
N ILE A 161 8.67 4.70 -3.30
CA ILE A 161 8.34 3.70 -2.28
C ILE A 161 8.40 4.29 -0.88
N THR A 162 7.63 3.70 0.01
CA THR A 162 7.76 3.86 1.46
C THR A 162 8.00 2.51 2.10
N ILE A 163 8.78 2.46 3.17
CA ILE A 163 9.01 1.23 3.94
C ILE A 163 8.05 1.19 5.11
N ASN A 164 7.32 0.10 5.22
CA ASN A 164 6.23 -0.06 6.17
C ASN A 164 6.32 -1.43 6.86
N THR A 165 5.63 -1.57 7.97
CA THR A 165 5.70 -2.81 8.78
C THR A 165 4.55 -3.77 8.51
N ASP A 166 3.47 -3.26 7.92
CA ASP A 166 2.18 -3.94 7.92
C ASP A 166 1.78 -4.34 9.36
N ASN A 167 1.19 -5.49 9.60
CA ASN A 167 0.79 -5.96 10.91
C ASN A 167 2.01 -6.35 11.76
N ARG A 168 2.48 -5.42 12.59
CA ARG A 168 3.67 -5.59 13.45
C ARG A 168 3.61 -6.82 14.34
N LEU A 169 2.41 -7.16 14.83
CA LEU A 169 2.23 -8.31 15.72
C LEU A 169 2.40 -9.62 14.96
N MET A 170 1.75 -9.74 13.80
CA MET A 170 1.81 -10.96 12.99
C MET A 170 3.19 -11.17 12.38
N SER A 171 3.80 -10.11 11.88
CA SER A 171 5.13 -10.16 11.26
C SER A 171 6.28 -10.09 12.28
N ASN A 172 5.99 -9.87 13.56
CA ASN A 172 7.00 -9.70 14.62
C ASN A 172 8.11 -8.73 14.22
N THR A 173 7.73 -7.61 13.61
CA THR A 173 8.64 -6.62 13.04
C THR A 173 8.39 -5.22 13.60
N ASN A 174 9.26 -4.29 13.25
CA ASN A 174 9.13 -2.85 13.48
C ASN A 174 9.91 -2.12 12.38
N ILE A 175 9.70 -0.81 12.28
CA ILE A 175 10.30 -0.01 11.20
C ILE A 175 11.84 -0.09 11.17
N SER A 176 12.49 -0.13 12.32
CA SER A 176 13.96 -0.25 12.37
C SER A 176 14.45 -1.58 11.81
N LYS A 177 13.73 -2.68 12.05
CA LYS A 177 14.04 -3.98 11.45
C LYS A 177 13.85 -3.95 9.93
N GLU A 178 12.74 -3.38 9.43
CA GLU A 178 12.48 -3.26 7.99
C GLU A 178 13.60 -2.45 7.29
N ILE A 179 14.02 -1.34 7.91
CA ILE A 179 15.15 -0.53 7.39
C ILE A 179 16.45 -1.35 7.42
N THR A 180 16.75 -2.07 8.50
CA THR A 180 17.94 -2.91 8.58
C THR A 180 17.94 -4.01 7.52
N ILE A 181 16.78 -4.62 7.23
CA ILE A 181 16.66 -5.61 6.14
C ILE A 181 16.99 -4.95 4.82
N LEU A 182 16.42 -3.78 4.56
CA LEU A 182 16.68 -3.01 3.34
C LEU A 182 18.17 -2.69 3.16
N GLU A 183 18.83 -2.20 4.22
CA GLU A 183 20.27 -1.90 4.22
C GLU A 183 21.12 -3.14 3.90
N ASN A 184 20.74 -4.31 4.44
CA ASN A 184 21.45 -5.57 4.20
C ASN A 184 21.26 -6.14 2.78
N LEU A 185 20.35 -5.61 1.99
CA LEU A 185 20.19 -5.97 0.58
C LEU A 185 21.20 -5.26 -0.35
N ASP A 186 22.27 -4.66 0.20
CA ASP A 186 23.32 -3.94 -0.53
C ASP A 186 22.77 -2.85 -1.47
N ILE A 187 21.76 -2.14 -1.01
CA ILE A 187 21.25 -0.98 -1.74
C ILE A 187 22.25 0.15 -1.54
N LYS A 188 22.98 0.47 -2.59
CA LYS A 188 23.87 1.62 -2.58
C LYS A 188 23.01 2.87 -2.40
N ASN A 189 23.18 3.52 -1.24
CA ASN A 189 22.59 4.83 -0.99
C ASN A 189 23.03 5.77 -2.11
N GLY A 190 22.08 6.14 -2.99
CA GLY A 190 22.27 7.18 -3.99
C GLY A 190 22.12 8.56 -3.37
#